data_dabea017396132b566d2ee90ad7e56ec
#
_entry.id   dabea017396132b566d2ee90ad7e56ec
#
_cell.length_a   1.000
_cell.length_b   1.000
_cell.length_c   1.000
_cell.angle_alpha   90.00
_cell.angle_beta   90.00
_cell.angle_gamma   90.00
#
_symmetry.space_group_name_H-M   'P 1'
#
loop_
_entity.id
_entity.type
_entity.pdbx_description
1 polymer ?
#
loop_
_entity_poly.entity_id
_entity_poly.type
_entity_poly.pdbx_seq_one_letter_code
_entity_poly.pdbx_strand_id
1 'polypeptide(L)'
;MTGLWKGFSSYAVIGIANTVIHWQLFFVLRTAFEFSQAMSNLLAFCAAASFSFYMNTLYTFTMPASWPRYLLFMACLGGLSLLVGWLADRWSLPAIITVVVFSMLSLVLGFLLSKWVVFRERRP
;
A
#
# COMPACT_ATOMS: atom_id res chain seq x y z
N MET A 1 13.08 22.43 -8.14
CA MET A 1 12.10 22.68 -7.06
C MET A 1 10.70 22.27 -7.47
N THR A 2 10.25 22.70 -8.65
CA THR A 2 8.94 22.29 -9.14
C THR A 2 8.81 20.77 -9.26
N GLY A 3 9.89 20.07 -9.65
CA GLY A 3 9.86 18.62 -9.75
C GLY A 3 9.66 17.91 -8.42
N LEU A 4 10.25 18.45 -7.35
CA LEU A 4 10.09 17.88 -6.01
C LEU A 4 8.64 18.01 -5.53
N TRP A 5 8.06 19.20 -5.69
CA TRP A 5 6.67 19.42 -5.31
C TRP A 5 5.71 18.58 -6.14
N LYS A 6 5.96 18.47 -7.44
CA LYS A 6 5.14 17.66 -8.31
C LYS A 6 5.19 16.18 -7.91
N GLY A 7 6.39 15.68 -7.60
CA GLY A 7 6.53 14.30 -7.16
C GLY A 7 5.81 14.05 -5.85
N PHE A 8 5.96 14.96 -4.88
CA PHE A 8 5.29 14.83 -3.60
C PHE A 8 3.77 14.90 -3.74
N SER A 9 3.27 15.89 -4.52
CA SER A 9 1.85 16.03 -4.76
C SER A 9 1.26 14.80 -5.44
N SER A 10 1.95 14.29 -6.47
CA SER A 10 1.51 13.07 -7.15
C SER A 10 1.45 11.89 -6.20
N TYR A 11 2.47 11.72 -5.39
CA TYR A 11 2.51 10.63 -4.42
C TYR A 11 1.35 10.74 -3.43
N ALA A 12 1.08 11.94 -2.93
CA ALA A 12 0.00 12.16 -1.97
C ALA A 12 -1.37 11.86 -2.58
N VAL A 13 -1.63 12.34 -3.80
CA VAL A 13 -2.90 12.10 -4.48
C VAL A 13 -3.08 10.61 -4.76
N ILE A 14 -2.04 9.97 -5.27
CA ILE A 14 -2.08 8.53 -5.56
C ILE A 14 -2.27 7.74 -4.27
N GLY A 15 -1.63 8.19 -3.18
CA GLY A 15 -1.80 7.56 -1.88
C GLY A 15 -3.22 7.65 -1.34
N ILE A 16 -3.89 8.78 -1.57
CA ILE A 16 -5.31 8.92 -1.20
C ILE A 16 -6.15 7.94 -2.00
N ALA A 17 -5.93 7.88 -3.33
CA ALA A 17 -6.65 6.95 -4.17
C ALA A 17 -6.38 5.50 -3.76
N ASN A 18 -5.13 5.17 -3.45
CA ASN A 18 -4.74 3.87 -2.94
C ASN A 18 -5.54 3.51 -1.67
N THR A 19 -5.63 4.45 -0.74
CA THR A 19 -6.35 4.24 0.52
C THR A 19 -7.84 4.00 0.26
N VAL A 20 -8.45 4.79 -0.62
CA VAL A 20 -9.86 4.62 -0.97
C VAL A 20 -10.10 3.24 -1.58
N ILE A 21 -9.25 2.82 -2.51
CA ILE A 21 -9.37 1.50 -3.15
C ILE A 21 -9.24 0.40 -2.10
N HIS A 22 -8.23 0.51 -1.23
CA HIS A 22 -7.98 -0.49 -0.18
C HIS A 22 -9.19 -0.61 0.74
N TRP A 23 -9.73 0.51 1.23
CA TRP A 23 -10.86 0.49 2.16
C TRP A 23 -12.11 -0.07 1.50
N GLN A 24 -12.42 0.35 0.27
CA GLN A 24 -13.59 -0.15 -0.44
C GLN A 24 -13.51 -1.66 -0.65
N LEU A 25 -12.39 -2.15 -1.15
CA LEU A 25 -12.21 -3.57 -1.39
C LEU A 25 -12.21 -4.37 -0.09
N PHE A 26 -11.56 -3.84 0.95
CA PHE A 26 -11.55 -4.51 2.25
C PHE A 26 -12.96 -4.75 2.76
N PHE A 27 -13.79 -3.71 2.76
CA PHE A 27 -15.14 -3.84 3.29
C PHE A 27 -16.03 -4.70 2.40
N VAL A 28 -15.85 -4.65 1.09
CA VAL A 28 -16.58 -5.55 0.19
C VAL A 28 -16.21 -7.01 0.46
N LEU A 29 -14.92 -7.30 0.60
CA LEU A 29 -14.48 -8.67 0.85
C LEU A 29 -14.96 -9.16 2.21
N ARG A 30 -14.98 -8.28 3.22
CA ARG A 30 -15.47 -8.64 4.54
C ARG A 30 -16.98 -8.88 4.56
N THR A 31 -17.74 -8.00 3.91
CA THR A 31 -19.20 -8.03 4.05
C THR A 31 -19.87 -8.88 2.99
N ALA A 32 -19.47 -8.77 1.73
CA ALA A 32 -20.12 -9.51 0.64
C ALA A 32 -19.60 -10.94 0.53
N PHE A 33 -18.29 -11.14 0.72
CA PHE A 33 -17.67 -12.45 0.57
C PHE A 33 -17.35 -13.13 1.89
N GLU A 34 -17.53 -12.44 3.00
CA GLU A 34 -17.31 -12.95 4.35
C GLU A 34 -15.90 -13.51 4.58
N PHE A 35 -14.91 -12.92 3.91
CA PHE A 35 -13.52 -13.28 4.13
C PHE A 35 -13.06 -12.77 5.50
N SER A 36 -12.04 -13.43 6.08
CA SER A 36 -11.41 -12.95 7.29
C SER A 36 -10.79 -11.58 7.10
N GLN A 37 -10.51 -10.87 8.19
CA GLN A 37 -9.82 -9.58 8.09
C GLN A 37 -8.41 -9.75 7.51
N ALA A 38 -7.73 -10.85 7.84
CA ALA A 38 -6.41 -11.13 7.28
C ALA A 38 -6.46 -11.22 5.76
N MET A 39 -7.36 -12.06 5.24
CA MET A 39 -7.47 -12.24 3.79
C MET A 39 -8.00 -10.99 3.10
N SER A 40 -9.00 -10.36 3.67
CA SER A 40 -9.56 -9.13 3.12
C SER A 40 -8.50 -8.04 3.03
N ASN A 41 -7.69 -7.90 4.07
CA ASN A 41 -6.64 -6.89 4.10
C ASN A 41 -5.55 -7.18 3.08
N LEU A 42 -5.13 -8.44 2.96
CA LEU A 42 -4.10 -8.81 1.98
C LEU A 42 -4.57 -8.56 0.56
N LEU A 43 -5.76 -9.05 0.21
CA LEU A 43 -6.25 -8.91 -1.17
C LEU A 43 -6.54 -7.47 -1.52
N ALA A 44 -7.12 -6.71 -0.60
CA ALA A 44 -7.36 -5.30 -0.82
C ALA A 44 -6.06 -4.53 -0.96
N PHE A 45 -5.04 -4.87 -0.16
CA PHE A 45 -3.72 -4.27 -0.28
C PHE A 45 -3.10 -4.57 -1.63
N CYS A 46 -3.13 -5.82 -2.07
CA CYS A 46 -2.52 -6.20 -3.34
C CYS A 46 -3.11 -5.42 -4.51
N ALA A 47 -4.43 -5.26 -4.54
CA ALA A 47 -5.09 -4.51 -5.60
C ALA A 47 -4.72 -3.02 -5.54
N ALA A 48 -4.80 -2.43 -4.35
CA ALA A 48 -4.51 -1.01 -4.17
C ALA A 48 -3.04 -0.70 -4.43
N ALA A 49 -2.13 -1.57 -3.97
CA ALA A 49 -0.70 -1.38 -4.16
C ALA A 49 -0.30 -1.50 -5.63
N SER A 50 -0.93 -2.42 -6.35
CA SER A 50 -0.67 -2.56 -7.79
C SER A 50 -1.08 -1.30 -8.54
N PHE A 51 -2.24 -0.74 -8.21
CA PHE A 51 -2.67 0.53 -8.77
C PHE A 51 -1.68 1.64 -8.43
N SER A 52 -1.32 1.75 -7.15
CA SER A 52 -0.43 2.79 -6.66
C SER A 52 0.95 2.70 -7.30
N PHE A 53 1.49 1.49 -7.42
CA PHE A 53 2.77 1.27 -8.06
C PHE A 53 2.76 1.75 -9.52
N TYR A 54 1.73 1.33 -10.25
CA TYR A 54 1.60 1.71 -11.66
C TYR A 54 1.52 3.22 -11.81
N MET A 55 0.67 3.86 -11.01
CA MET A 55 0.47 5.30 -11.11
C MET A 55 1.71 6.08 -10.69
N ASN A 56 2.43 5.62 -9.66
CA ASN A 56 3.66 6.28 -9.23
C ASN A 56 4.77 6.12 -10.26
N THR A 57 4.79 5.02 -10.98
CA THR A 57 5.75 4.85 -12.08
C THR A 57 5.53 5.89 -13.16
N LEU A 58 4.26 6.23 -13.42
CA LEU A 58 3.95 7.20 -14.48
C LEU A 58 4.12 8.64 -14.02
N TYR A 59 3.77 8.96 -12.76
CA TYR A 59 3.57 10.36 -12.37
C TYR A 59 4.45 10.85 -11.25
N THR A 60 5.09 9.99 -10.48
CA THR A 60 5.80 10.41 -9.27
C THR A 60 7.32 10.28 -9.41
N PHE A 61 7.79 9.09 -9.76
CA PHE A 61 9.22 8.78 -9.77
C PHE A 61 9.76 8.80 -11.19
N THR A 62 10.93 9.41 -11.35
CA THR A 62 11.57 9.54 -12.66
C THR A 62 12.39 8.32 -13.05
N MET A 63 12.78 7.51 -12.06
CA MET A 63 13.62 6.35 -12.33
C MET A 63 12.76 5.11 -12.60
N PRO A 64 13.20 4.24 -13.52
CA PRO A 64 12.48 2.99 -13.75
C PRO A 64 12.43 2.14 -12.49
N ALA A 65 11.29 1.50 -12.27
CA ALA A 65 11.12 0.60 -11.15
C ALA A 65 11.87 -0.71 -11.39
N SER A 66 12.42 -1.27 -10.32
CA SER A 66 13.04 -2.59 -10.36
C SER A 66 12.00 -3.63 -9.97
N TRP A 67 11.76 -4.62 -10.84
CA TRP A 67 10.82 -5.69 -10.54
C TRP A 67 11.17 -6.49 -9.28
N PRO A 68 12.46 -6.89 -9.06
CA PRO A 68 12.79 -7.59 -7.83
C PRO A 68 12.52 -6.75 -6.58
N ARG A 69 12.81 -5.46 -6.64
CA ARG A 69 12.56 -4.57 -5.52
C ARG A 69 11.07 -4.34 -5.28
N TYR A 70 10.29 -4.28 -6.36
CA TYR A 70 8.85 -4.19 -6.23
C TYR A 70 8.29 -5.44 -5.55
N LEU A 71 8.78 -6.63 -5.93
CA LEU A 71 8.35 -7.87 -5.29
C LEU A 71 8.71 -7.88 -3.81
N LEU A 72 9.88 -7.36 -3.45
CA LEU A 72 10.27 -7.23 -2.06
C LEU A 72 9.33 -6.28 -1.31
N PHE A 73 9.01 -5.15 -1.91
CA PHE A 73 8.05 -4.20 -1.37
C PHE A 73 6.69 -4.87 -1.10
N MET A 74 6.19 -5.62 -2.10
CA MET A 74 4.91 -6.31 -1.97
C MET A 74 4.97 -7.39 -0.89
N ALA A 75 6.08 -8.11 -0.79
CA ALA A 75 6.24 -9.14 0.24
C ALA A 75 6.24 -8.53 1.63
N CYS A 76 6.97 -7.44 1.83
CA CYS A 76 7.05 -6.78 3.13
C CYS A 76 5.70 -6.23 3.57
N LEU A 77 5.06 -5.46 2.72
CA LEU A 77 3.78 -4.83 3.08
C LEU A 77 2.63 -5.84 3.04
N GLY A 78 2.70 -6.81 2.14
CA GLY A 78 1.73 -7.90 2.11
C GLY A 78 1.78 -8.72 3.39
N GLY A 79 2.99 -9.05 3.84
CA GLY A 79 3.17 -9.73 5.13
C GLY A 79 2.62 -8.91 6.28
N LEU A 80 2.87 -7.60 6.28
CA LEU A 80 2.34 -6.71 7.30
C LEU A 80 0.81 -6.66 7.24
N SER A 81 0.22 -6.64 6.05
CA SER A 81 -1.23 -6.62 5.91
C SER A 81 -1.88 -7.87 6.49
N LEU A 82 -1.25 -9.04 6.25
CA LEU A 82 -1.71 -10.29 6.85
C LEU A 82 -1.58 -10.25 8.36
N LEU A 83 -0.46 -9.76 8.87
CA LEU A 83 -0.23 -9.71 10.31
C LEU A 83 -1.24 -8.82 11.01
N VAL A 84 -1.47 -7.60 10.50
CA VAL A 84 -2.41 -6.67 11.08
C VAL A 84 -3.82 -7.27 11.08
N GLY A 85 -4.23 -7.84 9.94
CA GLY A 85 -5.54 -8.46 9.83
C GLY A 85 -5.68 -9.69 10.71
N TRP A 86 -4.62 -10.50 10.80
CA TRP A 86 -4.64 -11.70 11.64
C TRP A 86 -4.77 -11.35 13.12
N LEU A 87 -4.03 -10.33 13.56
CA LEU A 87 -4.15 -9.87 14.95
C LEU A 87 -5.56 -9.34 15.24
N ALA A 88 -6.14 -8.61 14.28
CA ALA A 88 -7.50 -8.12 14.43
C ALA A 88 -8.50 -9.27 14.52
N ASP A 89 -8.34 -10.31 13.70
CA ASP A 89 -9.19 -11.50 13.77
C ASP A 89 -9.04 -12.20 15.11
N ARG A 90 -7.80 -12.37 15.56
CA ARG A 90 -7.52 -13.10 16.79
C ARG A 90 -8.11 -12.40 18.01
N TRP A 91 -8.06 -11.08 18.03
CA TRP A 91 -8.58 -10.31 19.17
C TRP A 91 -9.99 -9.79 18.94
N SER A 92 -10.63 -10.24 17.87
CA SER A 92 -11.99 -9.85 17.51
C SER A 92 -12.17 -8.33 17.48
N LEU A 93 -11.19 -7.65 16.88
CA LEU A 93 -11.24 -6.19 16.76
C LEU A 93 -12.18 -5.78 15.62
N PRO A 94 -12.80 -4.59 15.73
CA PRO A 94 -13.62 -4.08 14.63
C PRO A 94 -12.81 -3.90 13.35
N ALA A 95 -13.47 -4.11 12.21
CA ALA A 95 -12.81 -3.99 10.91
C ALA A 95 -12.19 -2.62 10.67
N ILE A 96 -12.81 -1.55 11.20
CA ILE A 96 -12.28 -0.20 11.05
C ILE A 96 -10.88 -0.06 11.66
N ILE A 97 -10.59 -0.77 12.74
CA ILE A 97 -9.27 -0.75 13.36
C ILE A 97 -8.23 -1.30 12.39
N THR A 98 -8.54 -2.40 11.71
CA THR A 98 -7.62 -3.00 10.75
C THR A 98 -7.24 -2.01 9.64
N VAL A 99 -8.24 -1.38 9.02
CA VAL A 99 -7.94 -0.48 7.90
C VAL A 99 -7.24 0.78 8.35
N VAL A 100 -7.59 1.34 9.50
CA VAL A 100 -6.93 2.55 10.01
C VAL A 100 -5.47 2.26 10.36
N VAL A 101 -5.22 1.22 11.15
CA VAL A 101 -3.86 0.87 11.57
C VAL A 101 -3.00 0.53 10.36
N PHE A 102 -3.49 -0.33 9.49
CA PHE A 102 -2.71 -0.71 8.32
C PHE A 102 -2.47 0.47 7.38
N SER A 103 -3.47 1.33 7.19
CA SER A 103 -3.32 2.51 6.33
C SER A 103 -2.21 3.42 6.86
N MET A 104 -2.18 3.67 8.17
CA MET A 104 -1.14 4.51 8.76
C MET A 104 0.24 3.87 8.61
N LEU A 105 0.35 2.60 8.92
CA LEU A 105 1.62 1.89 8.80
C LEU A 105 2.10 1.83 7.34
N SER A 106 1.19 1.55 6.42
CA SER A 106 1.55 1.40 5.02
C SER A 106 1.92 2.73 4.37
N LEU A 107 1.32 3.85 4.81
CA LEU A 107 1.70 5.16 4.30
C LEU A 107 3.17 5.45 4.59
N VAL A 108 3.58 5.24 5.85
CA VAL A 108 4.95 5.54 6.27
C VAL A 108 5.92 4.55 5.63
N LEU A 109 5.67 3.26 5.82
CA LEU A 109 6.58 2.23 5.33
C LEU A 109 6.56 2.15 3.81
N GLY A 110 5.40 2.33 3.20
CA GLY A 110 5.28 2.30 1.75
C GLY A 110 6.07 3.40 1.08
N PHE A 111 6.00 4.62 1.64
CA PHE A 111 6.80 5.73 1.10
C PHE A 111 8.29 5.45 1.24
N LEU A 112 8.73 5.03 2.42
CA LEU A 112 10.15 4.77 2.66
C LEU A 112 10.67 3.65 1.76
N LEU A 113 9.91 2.56 1.63
CA LEU A 113 10.32 1.45 0.78
C LEU A 113 10.31 1.85 -0.69
N SER A 114 9.30 2.60 -1.13
CA SER A 114 9.24 3.05 -2.51
C SER A 114 10.42 3.94 -2.86
N LYS A 115 10.72 4.89 -1.98
CA LYS A 115 11.80 5.85 -2.22
C LYS A 115 13.16 5.18 -2.19
N TRP A 116 13.40 4.32 -1.21
CA TRP A 116 14.76 3.85 -0.92
C TRP A 116 15.04 2.47 -1.48
N VAL A 117 14.02 1.70 -1.82
CA VAL A 117 14.19 0.34 -2.32
C VAL A 117 13.74 0.21 -3.76
N VAL A 118 12.49 0.56 -4.06
CA VAL A 118 11.90 0.32 -5.39
C VAL A 118 12.42 1.30 -6.42
N PHE A 119 12.41 2.60 -6.10
CA PHE A 119 12.77 3.67 -7.03
C PHE A 119 14.08 4.35 -6.63
N ARG A 120 15.00 3.59 -6.06
CA ARG A 120 16.27 4.15 -5.61
C ARG A 120 17.07 4.70 -6.77
N GLU A 121 17.47 5.97 -6.65
CA GLU A 121 18.34 6.59 -7.62
C GLU A 121 19.73 5.99 -7.52
N ARG A 122 20.34 5.76 -8.70
CA ARG A 122 21.73 5.35 -8.74
C ARG A 122 22.59 6.59 -8.57
N ARG A 123 23.50 6.52 -7.63
CA ARG A 123 24.48 7.59 -7.48
C ARG A 123 25.56 7.42 -8.54
N PRO A 124 26.04 8.53 -9.12
CA PRO A 124 27.12 8.46 -10.10
C PRO A 124 28.40 7.90 -9.50
#